data_5c09a9d175006604f8de8b6935872ae2
#
_entry.id   5c09a9d175006604f8de8b6935872ae2
#
_cell.length_a   1.000
_cell.length_b   1.000
_cell.length_c   1.000
_cell.angle_alpha   90.00
_cell.angle_beta   90.00
_cell.angle_gamma   90.00
#
_symmetry.space_group_name_H-M   'P 1'
#
loop_
_entity.id
_entity.type
_entity.pdbx_description
1 polymer ?
#
loop_
_entity_poly.entity_id
_entity_poly.type
_entity_poly.pdbx_seq_one_letter_code
_entity_poly.pdbx_strand_id
1 'polypeptide(L)'
;MERNIGFKERRYIEELRILTKSTAFDCIIDDRFDRVIYVVKKGDMGFAIGKKGENIKRMQNVLGRRIEMVEYAEEMNDFIANIFKPAGITKVEMDNESGTINVFVKKRSDLGIAIGKGGCNIEKSRLLVRRFYGFEMGDVYLEEGSE
;
A
#
# COMPACT_ATOMS: atom_id res chain seq x y z
N MET A 1 13.53 -5.29 9.66
CA MET A 1 13.95 -5.89 8.40
C MET A 1 14.56 -4.85 7.48
N GLU A 2 15.64 -5.19 6.83
CA GLU A 2 16.35 -4.27 5.95
C GLU A 2 15.70 -4.25 4.56
N ARG A 3 15.45 -3.05 4.03
CA ARG A 3 14.90 -2.88 2.68
C ARG A 3 15.98 -2.38 1.75
N ASN A 4 16.12 -3.04 0.61
CA ASN A 4 17.01 -2.57 -0.45
C ASN A 4 16.24 -1.67 -1.40
N ILE A 5 16.64 -0.40 -1.44
CA ILE A 5 16.07 0.56 -2.38
C ILE A 5 17.04 0.70 -3.54
N GLY A 6 16.61 0.25 -4.71
CA GLY A 6 17.43 0.27 -5.92
C GLY A 6 17.64 1.67 -6.47
N PHE A 7 18.47 1.77 -7.49
CA PHE A 7 18.83 3.04 -8.12
C PHE A 7 17.62 3.72 -8.76
N LYS A 8 16.83 2.94 -9.49
CA LYS A 8 15.62 3.44 -10.16
C LYS A 8 14.57 3.90 -9.16
N GLU A 9 14.37 3.13 -8.08
CA GLU A 9 13.43 3.46 -7.03
C GLU A 9 13.82 4.74 -6.31
N ARG A 10 15.11 4.96 -6.07
CA ARG A 10 15.62 6.22 -5.48
C ARG A 10 15.31 7.41 -6.36
N ARG A 11 15.47 7.26 -7.66
CA ARG A 11 15.12 8.30 -8.63
C ARG A 11 13.64 8.62 -8.58
N TYR A 12 12.80 7.60 -8.48
CA TYR A 12 11.35 7.78 -8.40
C TYR A 12 10.92 8.47 -7.10
N ILE A 13 11.58 8.16 -5.99
CA ILE A 13 11.34 8.85 -4.71
C ILE A 13 11.71 10.33 -4.82
N GLU A 14 12.84 10.63 -5.44
CA GLU A 14 13.28 12.02 -5.65
C GLU A 14 12.35 12.76 -6.60
N GLU A 15 11.88 12.09 -7.66
CA GLU A 15 10.92 12.67 -8.59
C GLU A 15 9.62 13.06 -7.88
N LEU A 16 9.12 12.20 -6.99
CA LEU A 16 7.95 12.51 -6.18
C LEU A 16 8.20 13.74 -5.30
N ARG A 17 9.35 13.80 -4.67
CA ARG A 17 9.71 14.92 -3.79
C ARG A 17 9.75 16.24 -4.56
N ILE A 18 10.39 16.24 -5.69
CA ILE A 18 10.52 17.45 -6.53
C ILE A 18 9.14 17.92 -7.01
N LEU A 19 8.32 16.98 -7.48
CA LEU A 19 7.06 17.33 -8.12
C LEU A 19 5.96 17.66 -7.13
N THR A 20 5.95 17.03 -5.94
CA THR A 20 4.82 17.14 -5.00
C THR A 20 5.22 17.67 -3.62
N LYS A 21 6.51 17.77 -3.32
CA LYS A 21 7.07 18.12 -2.00
C LYS A 21 6.74 17.08 -0.93
N SER A 22 6.43 15.86 -1.34
CA SER A 22 6.15 14.74 -0.43
C SER A 22 7.40 13.89 -0.25
N THR A 23 7.51 13.26 0.91
CA THR A 23 8.57 12.30 1.20
C THR A 23 8.00 10.89 1.13
N ALA A 24 8.66 10.02 0.36
CA ALA A 24 8.37 8.59 0.39
C ALA A 24 9.51 7.85 1.06
N PHE A 25 9.16 6.91 1.93
CA PHE A 25 10.14 6.05 2.61
C PHE A 25 10.53 4.85 1.76
N ASP A 26 9.70 4.51 0.78
CA ASP A 26 9.94 3.37 -0.09
C ASP A 26 9.21 3.54 -1.41
N CYS A 27 9.68 2.80 -2.40
CA CYS A 27 9.10 2.77 -3.73
C CYS A 27 9.25 1.37 -4.28
N ILE A 28 8.16 0.78 -4.73
CA ILE A 28 8.16 -0.56 -5.29
C ILE A 28 7.69 -0.48 -6.73
N ILE A 29 8.51 -0.97 -7.65
CA ILE A 29 8.15 -1.09 -9.06
C ILE A 29 7.57 -2.48 -9.25
N ASP A 30 6.28 -2.54 -9.53
CA ASP A 30 5.53 -3.78 -9.64
C ASP A 30 5.15 -4.00 -11.10
N ASP A 31 5.95 -4.79 -11.79
CA ASP A 31 5.74 -5.08 -13.22
C ASP A 31 4.54 -5.99 -13.45
N ARG A 32 4.19 -6.82 -12.49
CA ARG A 32 3.05 -7.75 -12.62
C ARG A 32 1.74 -7.02 -12.85
N PHE A 33 1.54 -5.90 -12.13
CA PHE A 33 0.32 -5.09 -12.24
C PHE A 33 0.58 -3.73 -12.89
N ASP A 34 1.75 -3.55 -13.48
CA ASP A 34 2.16 -2.33 -14.18
C ASP A 34 1.93 -1.06 -13.36
N ARG A 35 2.51 -1.04 -12.17
CA ARG A 35 2.34 0.07 -11.24
C ARG A 35 3.61 0.39 -10.47
N VAL A 36 3.66 1.60 -9.94
CA VAL A 36 4.66 2.03 -8.96
C VAL A 36 3.92 2.33 -7.66
N ILE A 37 4.37 1.71 -6.57
CA ILE A 37 3.76 1.88 -5.25
C ILE A 37 4.71 2.70 -4.39
N TYR A 38 4.26 3.87 -3.93
CA TYR A 38 5.00 4.70 -2.99
C TYR A 38 4.47 4.50 -1.59
N VAL A 39 5.38 4.35 -0.63
CA VAL A 39 5.04 4.40 0.79
C VAL A 39 5.39 5.80 1.28
N VAL A 40 4.37 6.60 1.51
CA VAL A 40 4.47 8.04 1.73
C VAL A 40 4.51 8.34 3.23
N LYS A 41 5.36 9.29 3.62
CA LYS A 41 5.48 9.75 5.00
C LYS A 41 4.10 10.18 5.52
N LYS A 42 3.83 9.82 6.78
CA LYS A 42 2.59 10.24 7.45
C LYS A 42 2.43 11.75 7.41
N GLY A 43 1.25 12.19 6.99
CA GLY A 43 0.95 13.62 6.84
C GLY A 43 1.23 14.19 5.47
N ASP A 44 1.95 13.47 4.59
CA ASP A 44 2.29 13.98 3.26
C ASP A 44 1.31 13.53 2.16
N MET A 45 0.34 12.66 2.48
CA MET A 45 -0.57 12.12 1.45
C MET A 45 -1.33 13.21 0.70
N GLY A 46 -1.74 14.27 1.37
CA GLY A 46 -2.43 15.38 0.74
C GLY A 46 -1.59 16.03 -0.36
N PHE A 47 -0.31 16.25 -0.10
CA PHE A 47 0.62 16.79 -1.10
C PHE A 47 0.90 15.80 -2.21
N ALA A 48 1.07 14.53 -1.85
CA ALA A 48 1.39 13.50 -2.83
C ALA A 48 0.26 13.31 -3.84
N ILE A 49 -0.97 13.26 -3.38
CA ILE A 49 -2.14 13.09 -4.25
C ILE A 49 -2.48 14.40 -4.96
N GLY A 50 -2.42 15.51 -4.22
CA GLY A 50 -2.75 16.82 -4.72
C GLY A 50 -4.26 17.05 -4.83
N LYS A 51 -4.63 18.30 -5.08
CA LYS A 51 -6.02 18.69 -5.22
C LYS A 51 -6.66 17.93 -6.39
N LYS A 52 -7.77 17.23 -6.10
CA LYS A 52 -8.48 16.42 -7.10
C LYS A 52 -7.59 15.38 -7.79
N GLY A 53 -6.55 14.91 -7.11
CA GLY A 53 -5.63 13.91 -7.65
C GLY A 53 -4.68 14.46 -8.71
N GLU A 54 -4.49 15.76 -8.79
CA GLU A 54 -3.67 16.39 -9.83
C GLU A 54 -2.22 15.91 -9.81
N ASN A 55 -1.62 15.81 -8.63
CA ASN A 55 -0.23 15.40 -8.51
C ASN A 55 -0.02 13.93 -8.87
N ILE A 56 -0.94 13.07 -8.46
CA ILE A 56 -0.84 11.66 -8.83
C ILE A 56 -0.96 11.47 -10.34
N LYS A 57 -1.81 12.25 -11.00
CA LYS A 57 -1.93 12.23 -12.46
C LYS A 57 -0.65 12.69 -13.14
N ARG A 58 -0.02 13.75 -12.61
CA ARG A 58 1.25 14.23 -13.13
C ARG A 58 2.35 13.20 -12.99
N MET A 59 2.41 12.52 -11.83
CA MET A 59 3.37 11.44 -11.62
C MET A 59 3.14 10.29 -12.59
N GLN A 60 1.89 9.93 -12.87
CA GLN A 60 1.57 8.91 -13.86
C GLN A 60 2.09 9.26 -15.25
N ASN A 61 1.95 10.53 -15.63
CA ASN A 61 2.46 11.00 -16.92
C ASN A 61 4.00 10.97 -16.97
N VAL A 62 4.64 11.37 -15.88
CA VAL A 62 6.12 11.41 -15.83
C VAL A 62 6.70 10.01 -15.84
N LEU A 63 6.16 9.08 -15.08
CA LEU A 63 6.70 7.73 -14.98
C LEU A 63 6.13 6.75 -16.02
N GLY A 64 5.05 7.12 -16.68
CA GLY A 64 4.41 6.26 -17.67
C GLY A 64 3.76 5.02 -17.11
N ARG A 65 3.40 5.02 -15.82
CA ARG A 65 2.78 3.90 -15.14
C ARG A 65 1.72 4.38 -14.18
N ARG A 66 0.82 3.46 -13.81
CA ARG A 66 -0.13 3.70 -12.74
C ARG A 66 0.63 3.91 -11.42
N ILE A 67 0.21 4.90 -10.66
CA ILE A 67 0.82 5.25 -9.38
C ILE A 67 -0.16 4.91 -8.26
N GLU A 68 0.34 4.21 -7.25
CA GLU A 68 -0.41 3.95 -6.03
C GLU A 68 0.39 4.47 -4.84
N MET A 69 -0.30 4.96 -3.84
CA MET A 69 0.33 5.56 -2.67
C MET A 69 -0.29 4.96 -1.42
N VAL A 70 0.57 4.61 -0.46
CA VAL A 70 0.17 4.08 0.84
C VAL A 70 0.80 4.96 1.90
N GLU A 71 0.00 5.45 2.84
CA GLU A 71 0.54 6.23 3.94
C GLU A 71 1.21 5.31 4.96
N TYR A 72 2.45 5.64 5.31
CA TYR A 72 3.17 4.91 6.34
C TYR A 72 2.57 5.18 7.72
N ALA A 73 2.58 4.18 8.59
CA ALA A 73 2.25 4.31 10.00
C ALA A 73 3.23 3.47 10.80
N GLU A 74 3.61 3.95 12.00
CA GLU A 74 4.56 3.24 12.85
C GLU A 74 3.98 1.95 13.42
N GLU A 75 2.69 1.97 13.78
CA GLU A 75 1.97 0.79 14.21
C GLU A 75 1.69 -0.11 13.02
N MET A 76 2.11 -1.38 13.11
CA MET A 76 1.95 -2.34 12.02
C MET A 76 0.49 -2.49 11.59
N ASN A 77 -0.43 -2.59 12.56
CA ASN A 77 -1.84 -2.76 12.24
C ASN A 77 -2.41 -1.56 11.48
N ASP A 78 -1.98 -0.36 11.86
CA ASP A 78 -2.41 0.86 11.17
C ASP A 78 -1.85 0.93 9.75
N PHE A 79 -0.59 0.56 9.58
CA PHE A 79 0.01 0.52 8.26
C PHE A 79 -0.68 -0.49 7.35
N ILE A 80 -0.95 -1.68 7.88
CA ILE A 80 -1.66 -2.72 7.11
C ILE A 80 -3.05 -2.21 6.70
N ALA A 81 -3.78 -1.58 7.62
CA ALA A 81 -5.08 -0.99 7.29
C ALA A 81 -4.97 0.06 6.18
N ASN A 82 -3.91 0.88 6.20
CA ASN A 82 -3.67 1.88 5.17
C ASN A 82 -3.41 1.25 3.79
N ILE A 83 -2.78 0.10 3.75
CA ILE A 83 -2.51 -0.60 2.48
C ILE A 83 -3.81 -0.93 1.75
N PHE A 84 -4.85 -1.29 2.48
CA PHE A 84 -6.12 -1.74 1.91
C PHE A 84 -7.11 -0.61 1.62
N LYS A 85 -6.83 0.62 2.05
CA LYS A 85 -7.75 1.73 1.77
C LYS A 85 -8.06 1.83 0.28
N PRO A 86 -9.31 2.11 -0.12
CA PRO A 86 -10.43 2.57 0.71
C PRO A 86 -11.24 1.47 1.40
N ALA A 87 -10.85 0.20 1.33
CA ALA A 87 -11.52 -0.84 2.09
C ALA A 87 -11.32 -0.62 3.59
N GLY A 88 -12.37 -0.79 4.36
CA GLY A 88 -12.32 -0.63 5.81
C GLY A 88 -11.90 -1.93 6.50
N ILE A 89 -10.63 -2.00 6.90
CA ILE A 89 -10.12 -3.14 7.67
C ILE A 89 -10.52 -2.94 9.14
N THR A 90 -11.18 -3.95 9.71
CA THR A 90 -11.70 -3.89 11.07
C THR A 90 -10.81 -4.63 12.06
N LYS A 91 -10.00 -5.57 11.60
CA LYS A 91 -9.19 -6.40 12.47
C LYS A 91 -7.99 -6.94 11.71
N VAL A 92 -6.86 -6.99 12.39
CA VAL A 92 -5.64 -7.61 11.90
C VAL A 92 -5.23 -8.67 12.92
N GLU A 93 -5.07 -9.90 12.48
CA GLU A 93 -4.62 -10.99 13.34
C GLU A 93 -3.31 -11.57 12.81
N MET A 94 -2.38 -11.82 13.71
CA MET A 94 -1.13 -12.46 13.36
C MET A 94 -1.00 -13.79 14.10
N ASP A 95 -0.69 -14.84 13.36
CA ASP A 95 -0.26 -16.11 13.93
C ASP A 95 1.25 -16.00 14.19
N ASN A 96 1.62 -15.89 15.45
CA ASN A 96 3.03 -15.70 15.86
C ASN A 96 3.91 -16.89 15.52
N GLU A 97 3.36 -18.08 15.44
CA GLU A 97 4.16 -19.28 15.10
C GLU A 97 4.54 -19.29 13.62
N SER A 98 3.58 -19.00 12.75
CA SER A 98 3.82 -19.04 11.30
C SER A 98 4.28 -17.70 10.73
N GLY A 99 4.06 -16.58 11.44
CA GLY A 99 4.29 -15.25 10.91
C GLY A 99 3.30 -14.86 9.83
N THR A 100 2.13 -15.47 9.82
CA THR A 100 1.07 -15.18 8.84
C THR A 100 0.08 -14.18 9.41
N ILE A 101 -0.26 -13.17 8.61
CA ILE A 101 -1.20 -12.13 8.98
C ILE A 101 -2.47 -12.29 8.17
N ASN A 102 -3.62 -12.25 8.84
CA ASN A 102 -4.93 -12.22 8.20
C ASN A 102 -5.64 -10.93 8.57
N VAL A 103 -6.42 -10.41 7.66
CA VAL A 103 -7.18 -9.17 7.87
C VAL A 103 -8.66 -9.44 7.66
N PHE A 104 -9.49 -8.62 8.29
CA PHE A 104 -10.93 -8.81 8.34
C PHE A 104 -11.65 -7.54 7.96
N VAL A 105 -12.77 -7.70 7.31
CA VAL A 105 -13.70 -6.62 6.93
C VAL A 105 -15.11 -6.99 7.38
N LYS A 106 -15.99 -6.00 7.56
CA LYS A 106 -17.39 -6.22 7.95
C LYS A 106 -18.34 -6.26 6.76
N LYS A 107 -17.99 -5.57 5.66
CA LYS A 107 -18.88 -5.45 4.51
C LYS A 107 -18.35 -6.24 3.33
N ARG A 108 -19.25 -6.88 2.60
CA ARG A 108 -18.88 -7.59 1.37
C ARG A 108 -18.28 -6.67 0.32
N SER A 109 -18.74 -5.42 0.28
CA SER A 109 -18.16 -4.42 -0.62
C SER A 109 -16.69 -4.15 -0.27
N ASP A 110 -16.35 -4.11 1.02
CA ASP A 110 -14.96 -3.93 1.45
C ASP A 110 -14.12 -5.16 1.15
N LEU A 111 -14.70 -6.35 1.21
CA LEU A 111 -13.99 -7.57 0.85
C LEU A 111 -13.53 -7.52 -0.62
N GLY A 112 -14.42 -7.13 -1.51
CA GLY A 112 -14.10 -6.99 -2.93
C GLY A 112 -13.01 -5.95 -3.18
N ILE A 113 -13.11 -4.80 -2.52
CA ILE A 113 -12.11 -3.73 -2.64
C ILE A 113 -10.75 -4.18 -2.09
N ALA A 114 -10.75 -4.86 -0.94
CA ALA A 114 -9.52 -5.32 -0.30
C ALA A 114 -8.77 -6.33 -1.16
N ILE A 115 -9.47 -7.21 -1.85
CA ILE A 115 -8.86 -8.17 -2.77
C ILE A 115 -8.41 -7.44 -4.04
N GLY A 116 -9.28 -6.60 -4.59
CA GLY A 116 -9.03 -5.85 -5.81
C GLY A 116 -9.14 -6.68 -7.08
N LYS A 117 -9.19 -6.01 -8.21
CA LYS A 117 -9.29 -6.64 -9.52
C LYS A 117 -8.05 -7.51 -9.78
N GLY A 118 -8.28 -8.79 -10.05
CA GLY A 118 -7.19 -9.74 -10.29
C GLY A 118 -6.33 -9.99 -9.07
N GLY A 119 -6.81 -9.59 -7.88
CA GLY A 119 -6.05 -9.73 -6.64
C GLY A 119 -5.01 -8.64 -6.43
N CYS A 120 -5.08 -7.52 -7.15
CA CYS A 120 -4.04 -6.49 -7.13
C CYS A 120 -3.80 -5.89 -5.74
N ASN A 121 -4.85 -5.69 -4.94
CA ASN A 121 -4.69 -5.09 -3.62
C ASN A 121 -4.15 -6.08 -2.58
N ILE A 122 -4.60 -7.32 -2.61
CA ILE A 122 -4.03 -8.32 -1.71
C ILE A 122 -2.57 -8.61 -2.06
N GLU A 123 -2.23 -8.61 -3.35
CA GLU A 123 -0.83 -8.77 -3.77
C GLU A 123 0.04 -7.58 -3.33
N LYS A 124 -0.50 -6.36 -3.38
CA LYS A 124 0.17 -5.18 -2.83
C LYS A 124 0.47 -5.37 -1.35
N SER A 125 -0.50 -5.86 -0.59
CA SER A 125 -0.31 -6.11 0.84
C SER A 125 0.76 -7.17 1.10
N ARG A 126 0.80 -8.22 0.29
CA ARG A 126 1.82 -9.25 0.39
C ARG A 126 3.22 -8.70 0.19
N LEU A 127 3.40 -7.87 -0.84
CA LEU A 127 4.67 -7.21 -1.12
C LEU A 127 5.11 -6.35 0.06
N LEU A 128 4.23 -5.50 0.56
CA LEU A 128 4.57 -4.53 1.60
C LEU A 128 4.78 -5.17 2.97
N VAL A 129 3.96 -6.14 3.34
CA VAL A 129 4.10 -6.84 4.61
C VAL A 129 5.41 -7.63 4.66
N ARG A 130 5.74 -8.31 3.58
CA ARG A 130 7.01 -9.04 3.49
C ARG A 130 8.18 -8.07 3.56
N ARG A 131 8.12 -6.98 2.82
CA ARG A 131 9.20 -6.01 2.70
C ARG A 131 9.45 -5.26 4.00
N PHE A 132 8.40 -4.86 4.71
CA PHE A 132 8.53 -4.05 5.92
C PHE A 132 8.70 -4.89 7.19
N TYR A 133 8.12 -6.07 7.24
CA TYR A 133 8.09 -6.87 8.48
C TYR A 133 8.66 -8.27 8.35
N GLY A 134 8.85 -8.76 7.14
CA GLY A 134 9.29 -10.14 6.91
C GLY A 134 8.21 -11.17 7.20
N PHE A 135 6.95 -10.75 7.29
CA PHE A 135 5.82 -11.63 7.54
C PHE A 135 5.10 -11.99 6.25
N GLU A 136 4.27 -13.02 6.29
CA GLU A 136 3.44 -13.42 5.17
C GLU A 136 2.02 -12.89 5.35
N MET A 137 1.50 -12.23 4.34
CA MET A 137 0.08 -11.87 4.30
C MET A 137 -0.71 -13.09 3.83
N GLY A 138 -1.68 -13.51 4.65
CA GLY A 138 -2.60 -14.59 4.30
C GLY A 138 -3.74 -14.07 3.44
N ASP A 139 -4.95 -14.04 3.99
CA ASP A 139 -6.15 -13.65 3.26
C ASP A 139 -6.94 -12.57 3.96
N VAL A 140 -7.90 -12.03 3.22
CA VAL A 140 -8.93 -11.13 3.74
C VAL A 140 -10.19 -11.94 3.99
N TYR A 141 -10.75 -11.79 5.18
CA TYR A 141 -11.95 -12.53 5.59
C TYR A 141 -13.07 -11.56 5.95
N LEU A 142 -14.29 -12.00 5.68
CA LEU A 142 -15.48 -11.31 6.20
C LEU A 142 -15.66 -11.72 7.65
N GLU A 143 -15.84 -10.75 8.56
CA GLU A 143 -16.08 -11.07 9.97
C GLU A 143 -17.40 -11.82 10.14
N GLU A 144 -17.41 -12.78 11.07
CA GLU A 144 -18.59 -13.56 11.38
C GLU A 144 -19.73 -12.64 11.87
N GLY A 145 -20.95 -12.88 11.37
CA GLY A 145 -22.11 -12.05 11.68
C GLY A 145 -22.16 -10.74 10.91
N SER A 146 -21.30 -10.57 9.91
CA SER A 146 -21.24 -9.37 9.07
C SER A 146 -22.18 -9.44 7.88
N GLU A 147 -22.47 -8.27 7.33
CA GLU A 147 -23.37 -8.14 6.17
C GLU A 147 -22.63 -8.21 4.83
#